data_37cb09325ddb43bde4def52b3069ca33
#
_entry.id   37cb09325ddb43bde4def52b3069ca33
#
_cell.length_a   1.000
_cell.length_b   1.000
_cell.length_c   1.000
_cell.angle_alpha   90.00
_cell.angle_beta   90.00
_cell.angle_gamma   90.00
#
_symmetry.space_group_name_H-M   'P 1'
#
loop_
_entity.id
_entity.type
_entity.pdbx_description
1 polymer ?
#
loop_
_entity_poly.entity_id
_entity_poly.type
_entity_poly.pdbx_seq_one_letter_code
_entity_poly.pdbx_strand_id
1 'polypeptide(L)' 'MRKLQRLKHFLWHVCHFHGPTCTTVTESVVATSRDEALTRVFGCIPPSYMPLVVWSEPIRRAA' A
#
# COMPACT_ATOMS: atom_id res chain seq x y z
N MET A 1 -2.82 22.51 -25.34
CA MET A 1 -2.13 21.31 -25.01
C MET A 1 -2.23 20.96 -23.52
N ARG A 2 -2.46 19.73 -23.21
CA ARG A 2 -2.65 19.35 -21.87
C ARG A 2 -1.37 18.90 -21.21
N LYS A 3 -1.14 19.36 -20.02
CA LYS A 3 0.00 18.98 -19.25
C LYS A 3 -0.17 17.59 -18.66
N LEU A 4 0.86 16.79 -18.76
CA LEU A 4 0.86 15.52 -18.09
C LEU A 4 0.97 15.74 -16.60
N GLN A 5 0.10 15.09 -15.86
CA GLN A 5 0.18 15.14 -14.43
C GLN A 5 1.01 13.99 -13.93
N ARG A 6 1.95 14.28 -13.08
CA ARG A 6 2.70 13.25 -12.41
C ARG A 6 1.91 12.72 -11.24
N LEU A 7 1.77 11.41 -11.19
CA LEU A 7 1.18 10.80 -10.03
C LEU A 7 2.20 10.77 -8.91
N LYS A 8 1.76 11.20 -7.74
CA LYS A 8 2.62 11.26 -6.60
C LYS A 8 2.71 9.89 -5.96
N HIS A 9 3.93 9.44 -5.71
CA HIS A 9 4.16 8.18 -5.06
C HIS A 9 4.32 8.38 -3.56
N PHE A 10 3.79 7.44 -2.80
CA PHE A 10 3.89 7.44 -1.36
C PHE A 10 4.40 6.09 -0.91
N LEU A 11 4.92 6.05 0.30
CA LEU A 11 5.25 4.78 0.93
C LEU A 11 4.00 4.31 1.66
N TRP A 12 3.46 3.20 1.23
CA TRP A 12 2.24 2.64 1.81
C TRP A 12 2.58 1.48 2.71
N HIS A 13 1.91 1.42 3.83
CA HIS A 13 2.08 0.34 4.80
C HIS A 13 0.77 -0.40 4.90
N VAL A 14 0.83 -1.71 4.69
CA VAL A 14 -0.36 -2.57 4.75
C VAL A 14 -0.15 -3.58 5.86
N CYS A 15 -0.95 -3.44 6.91
CA CYS A 15 -0.88 -4.30 8.07
C CYS A 15 -2.03 -5.30 7.98
N HIS A 16 -1.70 -6.60 7.95
CA HIS A 16 -2.72 -7.62 7.79
C HIS A 16 -2.34 -8.86 8.59
N PHE A 17 -3.33 -9.71 8.82
CA PHE A 17 -3.12 -10.94 9.55
C PHE A 17 -2.56 -12.01 8.61
N HIS A 18 -1.54 -12.71 9.06
CA HIS A 18 -0.95 -13.81 8.31
C HIS A 18 -1.35 -15.11 8.99
N GLY A 19 -2.31 -15.82 8.39
CA GLY A 19 -2.88 -17.02 8.98
C GLY A 19 -1.88 -18.12 9.32
N PRO A 20 -0.97 -18.47 8.38
CA PRO A 20 -0.05 -19.58 8.63
C PRO A 20 0.81 -19.40 9.89
N THR A 21 1.18 -18.17 10.22
CA THR A 21 1.99 -17.91 11.42
C THR A 21 1.15 -17.38 12.58
N CYS A 22 -0.14 -17.10 12.35
CA CYS A 22 -1.04 -16.52 13.35
C CYS A 22 -0.49 -15.22 13.91
N THR A 23 0.12 -14.41 13.04
CA THR A 23 0.69 -13.13 13.44
C THR A 23 0.21 -12.04 12.52
N THR A 24 0.34 -10.80 12.98
CA THR A 24 0.09 -9.64 12.17
C THR A 24 1.40 -9.20 11.53
N VAL A 25 1.36 -8.97 10.22
CA VAL A 25 2.54 -8.52 9.50
C VAL A 25 2.24 -7.19 8.82
N THR A 26 3.27 -6.38 8.64
CA THR A 26 3.16 -5.12 7.93
C THR A 26 4.09 -5.17 6.73
N GLU A 27 3.53 -4.94 5.55
CA GLU A 27 4.32 -4.86 4.33
C GLU A 27 4.29 -3.45 3.80
N SER A 28 5.42 -2.99 3.29
CA SER A 28 5.54 -1.63 2.80
C SER A 28 5.86 -1.64 1.32
N VAL A 29 5.14 -0.82 0.57
CA VAL A 29 5.32 -0.72 -0.88
C VAL A 29 5.19 0.72 -1.31
N VAL A 30 5.83 1.05 -2.42
CA VAL A 30 5.69 2.36 -3.04
C VAL A 30 4.55 2.29 -4.04
N ALA A 31 3.59 3.19 -3.91
CA ALA A 31 2.43 3.18 -4.79
C ALA A 31 1.82 4.57 -4.85
N THR A 32 0.97 4.79 -5.86
CA THR A 32 0.32 6.08 -6.04
C THR A 32 -1.04 6.14 -5.36
N SER A 33 -1.59 5.00 -4.98
CA SER A 33 -2.90 4.94 -4.35
C SER A 33 -3.00 3.73 -3.45
N ARG A 34 -4.05 3.75 -2.61
CA ARG A 34 -4.32 2.64 -1.73
C ARG A 34 -4.58 1.35 -2.53
N ASP A 35 -5.36 1.47 -3.58
CA ASP A 35 -5.68 0.29 -4.40
C ASP A 35 -4.45 -0.29 -5.06
N GLU A 36 -3.56 0.56 -5.54
CA GLU A 36 -2.32 0.08 -6.13
C GLU A 36 -1.47 -0.62 -5.06
N ALA A 37 -1.41 -0.05 -3.87
CA ALA A 37 -0.64 -0.66 -2.79
C ALA A 37 -1.18 -2.04 -2.44
N LEU A 38 -2.49 -2.17 -2.33
CA LEU A 38 -3.12 -3.44 -2.02
C LEU A 38 -2.86 -4.47 -3.11
N THR A 39 -2.93 -4.05 -4.37
CA THR A 39 -2.64 -4.94 -5.48
C THR A 39 -1.19 -5.42 -5.44
N ARG A 40 -0.27 -4.54 -5.07
CA ARG A 40 1.14 -4.93 -4.99
C ARG A 40 1.40 -5.93 -3.87
N VAL A 41 0.67 -5.78 -2.76
CA VAL A 41 0.86 -6.67 -1.61
C VAL A 41 0.16 -8.01 -1.80
N PHE A 42 -1.07 -7.99 -2.30
CA PHE A 42 -1.90 -9.19 -2.37
C PHE A 42 -2.06 -9.77 -3.77
N GLY A 43 -1.63 -9.05 -4.78
CA GLY A 43 -1.85 -9.47 -6.16
C GLY A 43 -3.23 -9.08 -6.70
N CYS A 44 -4.10 -8.62 -5.84
CA CYS A 44 -5.45 -8.17 -6.20
C CYS A 44 -5.98 -7.31 -5.06
N ILE A 45 -7.07 -6.62 -5.30
CA ILE A 45 -7.71 -5.84 -4.26
C ILE A 45 -8.49 -6.81 -3.38
N PRO A 46 -8.16 -6.89 -2.06
CA PRO A 46 -8.83 -7.84 -1.20
C PRO A 46 -10.28 -7.43 -0.93
N PRO A 47 -11.11 -8.37 -0.49
CA PRO A 47 -12.50 -8.06 -0.16
C PRO A 47 -12.58 -7.02 0.96
N SER A 48 -13.63 -6.22 0.93
CA SER A 48 -13.77 -5.14 1.90
C SER A 48 -13.91 -5.62 3.33
N TYR A 49 -14.32 -6.87 3.54
CA TYR A 49 -14.47 -7.40 4.88
C TYR A 49 -13.15 -7.90 5.48
N MET A 50 -12.09 -7.94 4.68
CA MET A 50 -10.81 -8.41 5.19
C MET A 50 -10.23 -7.40 6.18
N PRO A 51 -9.90 -7.85 7.41
CA PRO A 51 -9.36 -6.93 8.40
C PRO A 51 -7.93 -6.55 8.04
N LEU A 52 -7.74 -5.25 7.82
CA LEU A 52 -6.40 -4.74 7.57
C LEU A 52 -6.36 -3.26 7.89
N VAL A 53 -5.17 -2.75 8.10
CA VAL A 53 -4.95 -1.33 8.34
C VAL A 53 -3.97 -0.84 7.29
N VAL A 54 -4.33 0.22 6.58
CA VAL A 54 -3.53 0.75 5.50
C VAL A 54 -3.32 2.24 5.73
N TRP A 55 -2.07 2.66 5.65
CA TRP A 55 -1.77 4.09 5.75
C TRP A 55 -0.59 4.41 4.85
N SER A 56 -0.39 5.68 4.57
CA SER A 56 0.69 6.12 3.72
C SER A 56 1.44 7.28 4.34
N GLU A 57 2.66 7.45 3.90
CA GLU A 57 3.46 8.58 4.29
C GLU A 57 4.27 9.05 3.09
N PRO A 58 4.67 10.33 3.08
CA PRO A 58 5.49 10.83 1.99
C PRO A 58 6.84 10.12 1.95
N ILE A 59 7.33 9.90 0.74
CA ILE A 59 8.64 9.33 0.58
C ILE A 59 9.66 10.41 0.85
N ARG A 60 10.57 10.13 1.77
CA ARG A 60 11.63 11.07 2.10
C ARG A 60 12.87 10.71 1.38
N ARG A 61 13.51 11.72 0.83
CA ARG A 61 14.78 11.52 0.18
C ARG A 61 15.89 11.85 1.14
N ALA A 62 16.95 11.08 1.08
CA ALA A 62 18.12 11.39 1.84
C ALA A 62 18.68 12.71 1.36
N ALA A 63 19.10 13.52 2.26
CA ALA A 63 19.66 14.82 1.91
C ALA A 63 21.02 14.67 1.23
#